data_952b2f7adbfdd6d376f596964b86ca9f
#
_entry.id   952b2f7adbfdd6d376f596964b86ca9f
#
_cell.length_a   1.000
_cell.length_b   1.000
_cell.length_c   1.000
_cell.angle_alpha   90.00
_cell.angle_beta   90.00
_cell.angle_gamma   90.00
#
_symmetry.space_group_name_H-M   'P 1'
#
loop_
_entity.id
_entity.type
_entity.pdbx_description
1 polymer ?
#
loop_
_entity_poly.entity_id
_entity_poly.type
_entity_poly.pdbx_seq_one_letter_code
_entity_poly.pdbx_strand_id
1 'polypeptide(L)'
;MSDSAAGRVVLCMKWGTKYGPEYVNRLYGMVRRHLNGDFRFVCLTDRSEGIVTEVQCLPIPPLDLPAGIPERGWTKLTTFAADLHGLRGTALFLDLDVVIVDDITPFFEVSGDFLIIHDWKRPWRVTGNSSVYRFRLGAHADLLSHFREHVNEVRAQVRNEQAYLSEYLHQQGKLAYWPAEWCASWKYHCLPRFPANYWREPFIPKGARILIFHGVMNPPDALAGRSNGNWRHARPAPWIADHWRA
;
A
#
# COMPACT_ATOMS: atom_id res chain seq x y z
N MET A 1 18.53 25.16 3.25
CA MET A 1 19.37 23.95 3.46
C MET A 1 18.53 22.77 3.06
N SER A 2 18.88 22.07 1.99
CA SER A 2 18.06 21.00 1.40
C SER A 2 18.01 19.80 2.34
N ASP A 3 16.80 19.32 2.63
CA ASP A 3 16.46 18.14 3.45
C ASP A 3 16.82 16.79 2.76
N SER A 4 17.88 16.81 1.93
CA SER A 4 18.35 15.66 1.13
C SER A 4 19.05 14.55 1.96
N ALA A 5 19.18 14.72 3.27
CA ALA A 5 19.81 13.75 4.17
C ALA A 5 18.79 12.82 4.87
N ALA A 6 17.48 13.04 4.71
CA ALA A 6 16.47 12.13 5.21
C ALA A 6 16.33 10.96 4.22
N GLY A 7 16.89 9.80 4.58
CA GLY A 7 16.88 8.60 3.72
C GLY A 7 15.49 8.21 3.24
N ARG A 8 15.41 7.69 2.00
CA ARG A 8 14.19 7.09 1.44
C ARG A 8 14.02 5.68 2.00
N VAL A 9 12.85 5.39 2.55
CA VAL A 9 12.51 4.07 3.08
C VAL A 9 11.28 3.56 2.34
N VAL A 10 11.37 2.39 1.74
CA VAL A 10 10.20 1.67 1.24
C VAL A 10 9.78 0.66 2.30
N LEU A 11 8.55 0.74 2.76
CA LEU A 11 7.97 -0.14 3.78
C LEU A 11 6.96 -1.08 3.15
N CYS A 12 6.98 -2.34 3.55
CA CYS A 12 5.86 -3.25 3.38
C CYS A 12 5.62 -4.02 4.67
N MET A 13 4.50 -4.72 4.76
CA MET A 13 4.17 -5.52 5.93
C MET A 13 3.66 -6.89 5.49
N LYS A 14 4.24 -7.95 6.09
CA LYS A 14 3.89 -9.34 5.85
C LYS A 14 3.63 -10.05 7.18
N TRP A 15 2.41 -10.52 7.39
CA TRP A 15 2.07 -11.32 8.56
C TRP A 15 1.16 -12.49 8.19
N GLY A 16 1.21 -13.53 9.03
CA GLY A 16 0.42 -14.74 8.82
C GLY A 16 0.78 -15.47 7.53
N THR A 17 -0.19 -16.14 6.93
CA THR A 17 0.03 -17.08 5.82
C THR A 17 -0.61 -16.67 4.49
N LYS A 18 -1.29 -15.52 4.42
CA LYS A 18 -1.98 -15.08 3.20
C LYS A 18 -1.02 -14.85 2.04
N TYR A 19 0.12 -14.24 2.31
CA TYR A 19 1.17 -13.96 1.34
C TYR A 19 2.47 -14.65 1.75
N GLY A 20 3.08 -15.37 0.81
CA GLY A 20 4.40 -15.97 1.00
C GLY A 20 5.54 -14.97 0.83
N PRO A 21 6.79 -15.39 1.10
CA PRO A 21 7.97 -14.52 0.94
C PRO A 21 8.18 -14.05 -0.49
N GLU A 22 7.67 -14.79 -1.48
CA GLU A 22 7.76 -14.43 -2.90
C GLU A 22 7.05 -13.10 -3.23
N TYR A 23 6.03 -12.70 -2.48
CA TYR A 23 5.38 -11.40 -2.64
C TYR A 23 6.33 -10.27 -2.22
N VAL A 24 7.04 -10.43 -1.11
CA VAL A 24 8.03 -9.45 -0.65
C VAL A 24 9.20 -9.35 -1.65
N ASN A 25 9.70 -10.49 -2.12
CA ASN A 25 10.81 -10.55 -3.06
C ASN A 25 10.46 -9.90 -4.41
N ARG A 26 9.24 -10.14 -4.91
CA ARG A 26 8.72 -9.48 -6.11
C ARG A 26 8.52 -7.99 -5.92
N LEU A 27 7.96 -7.58 -4.78
CA LEU A 27 7.80 -6.15 -4.46
C LEU A 27 9.16 -5.46 -4.41
N TYR A 28 10.15 -6.06 -3.75
CA TYR A 28 11.52 -5.56 -3.74
C TYR A 28 12.11 -5.44 -5.15
N GLY A 29 11.97 -6.47 -5.97
CA GLY A 29 12.45 -6.47 -7.36
C GLY A 29 11.76 -5.39 -8.20
N MET A 30 10.46 -5.17 -8.04
CA MET A 30 9.74 -4.07 -8.68
C MET A 30 10.25 -2.71 -8.23
N VAL A 31 10.39 -2.49 -6.92
CA VAL A 31 10.92 -1.21 -6.39
C VAL A 31 12.32 -0.95 -6.92
N ARG A 32 13.20 -1.94 -6.92
CA ARG A 32 14.56 -1.82 -7.42
C ARG A 32 14.64 -1.43 -8.90
N ARG A 33 13.66 -1.85 -9.72
CA ARG A 33 13.60 -1.48 -11.15
C ARG A 33 13.00 -0.10 -11.40
N HIS A 34 12.17 0.40 -10.49
CA HIS A 34 11.34 1.58 -10.72
C HIS A 34 11.56 2.72 -9.73
N LEU A 35 12.52 2.60 -8.81
CA LEU A 35 12.90 3.67 -7.89
C LEU A 35 14.36 4.06 -8.16
N ASN A 36 14.57 5.29 -8.60
CA ASN A 36 15.91 5.82 -8.85
C ASN A 36 16.57 6.33 -7.57
N GLY A 37 17.88 6.11 -7.44
CA GLY A 37 18.69 6.54 -6.30
C GLY A 37 18.64 5.57 -5.12
N ASP A 38 19.30 5.95 -4.02
CA ASP A 38 19.43 5.11 -2.84
C ASP A 38 18.14 5.04 -2.02
N PHE A 39 17.83 3.86 -1.53
CA PHE A 39 16.71 3.60 -0.63
C PHE A 39 16.99 2.40 0.28
N ARG A 40 16.31 2.33 1.39
CA ARG A 40 16.23 1.14 2.25
C ARG A 40 14.90 0.45 1.99
N PHE A 41 14.92 -0.86 1.79
CA PHE A 41 13.69 -1.65 1.70
C PHE A 41 13.48 -2.41 3.01
N VAL A 42 12.39 -2.16 3.69
CA VAL A 42 12.07 -2.72 5.01
C VAL A 42 10.76 -3.50 4.94
N CYS A 43 10.79 -4.74 5.38
CA CYS A 43 9.61 -5.57 5.57
C CYS A 43 9.35 -5.74 7.08
N LEU A 44 8.24 -5.21 7.57
CA LEU A 44 7.75 -5.52 8.91
C LEU A 44 7.09 -6.90 8.86
N THR A 45 7.63 -7.89 9.58
CA THR A 45 7.15 -9.27 9.43
C THR A 45 7.27 -10.09 10.72
N ASP A 46 6.39 -11.08 10.84
CA ASP A 46 6.46 -12.13 11.86
C ASP A 46 7.39 -13.29 11.45
N ARG A 47 7.72 -13.40 10.15
CA ARG A 47 8.57 -14.47 9.61
C ARG A 47 9.36 -13.97 8.41
N SER A 48 10.69 -14.13 8.48
CA SER A 48 11.62 -13.66 7.44
C SER A 48 12.11 -14.78 6.51
N GLU A 49 11.76 -16.06 6.78
CA GLU A 49 12.24 -17.19 5.98
C GLU A 49 11.81 -17.03 4.51
N GLY A 50 12.78 -17.22 3.60
CA GLY A 50 12.58 -17.12 2.15
C GLY A 50 12.53 -15.70 1.60
N ILE A 51 12.65 -14.66 2.44
CA ILE A 51 12.83 -13.28 2.00
C ILE A 51 14.32 -13.08 1.66
N VAL A 52 14.60 -12.40 0.54
CA VAL A 52 15.97 -12.11 0.10
C VAL A 52 16.70 -11.21 1.09
N THR A 53 18.02 -11.38 1.18
CA THR A 53 18.86 -10.74 2.21
C THR A 53 18.98 -9.23 2.08
N GLU A 54 18.72 -8.69 0.92
CA GLU A 54 18.70 -7.24 0.64
C GLU A 54 17.50 -6.53 1.27
N VAL A 55 16.46 -7.27 1.64
CA VAL A 55 15.29 -6.76 2.37
C VAL A 55 15.58 -6.80 3.86
N GLN A 56 15.56 -5.64 4.50
CA GLN A 56 15.68 -5.56 5.95
C GLN A 56 14.37 -6.02 6.61
N CYS A 57 14.37 -7.21 7.19
CA CYS A 57 13.24 -7.72 7.96
C CYS A 57 13.30 -7.21 9.40
N LEU A 58 12.22 -6.61 9.87
CA LEU A 58 12.07 -6.14 11.24
C LEU A 58 10.77 -6.70 11.83
N PRO A 59 10.68 -6.91 13.14
CA PRO A 59 9.44 -7.37 13.77
C PRO A 59 8.33 -6.32 13.61
N ILE A 60 7.09 -6.79 13.50
CA ILE A 60 5.93 -5.91 13.52
C ILE A 60 5.78 -5.37 14.95
N PRO A 61 5.74 -4.04 15.16
CA PRO A 61 5.49 -3.51 16.49
C PRO A 61 4.10 -3.94 16.99
N PRO A 62 3.94 -4.22 18.28
CA PRO A 62 2.64 -4.60 18.83
C PRO A 62 1.63 -3.46 18.69
N LEU A 63 0.39 -3.82 18.37
CA LEU A 63 -0.70 -2.83 18.29
C LEU A 63 -1.25 -2.49 19.69
N ASP A 64 -0.98 -3.35 20.68
CA ASP A 64 -1.37 -3.19 22.08
C ASP A 64 -2.88 -3.02 22.29
N LEU A 65 -3.68 -3.85 21.64
CA LEU A 65 -5.13 -3.84 21.78
C LEU A 65 -5.58 -4.59 23.04
N PRO A 66 -6.72 -4.20 23.65
CA PRO A 66 -7.35 -4.98 24.71
C PRO A 66 -7.62 -6.43 24.27
N ALA A 67 -7.55 -7.35 25.23
CA ALA A 67 -7.79 -8.79 24.99
C ALA A 67 -9.13 -9.03 24.27
N GLY A 68 -9.13 -9.93 23.28
CA GLY A 68 -10.31 -10.29 22.51
C GLY A 68 -10.64 -9.38 21.31
N ILE A 69 -9.90 -8.29 21.13
CA ILE A 69 -10.08 -7.42 19.97
C ILE A 69 -9.16 -7.89 18.82
N PRO A 70 -9.70 -8.35 17.68
CA PRO A 70 -8.88 -8.80 16.56
C PRO A 70 -8.17 -7.64 15.87
N GLU A 71 -6.85 -7.75 15.69
CA GLU A 71 -6.03 -6.71 15.08
C GLU A 71 -6.31 -6.53 13.58
N ARG A 72 -6.36 -7.61 12.81
CA ARG A 72 -6.63 -7.60 11.36
C ARG A 72 -5.79 -6.53 10.62
N GLY A 73 -6.43 -5.77 9.70
CA GLY A 73 -5.78 -4.68 8.96
C GLY A 73 -5.33 -3.48 9.81
N TRP A 74 -5.82 -3.36 11.06
CA TRP A 74 -5.43 -2.30 11.99
C TRP A 74 -3.95 -2.35 12.36
N THR A 75 -3.31 -3.51 12.23
CA THR A 75 -1.87 -3.68 12.42
C THR A 75 -1.03 -2.70 11.59
N LYS A 76 -1.52 -2.22 10.44
CA LYS A 76 -0.84 -1.19 9.64
C LYS A 76 -0.60 0.10 10.41
N LEU A 77 -1.42 0.43 11.42
CA LEU A 77 -1.24 1.64 12.23
C LEU A 77 0.06 1.63 13.01
N THR A 78 0.67 0.47 13.25
CA THR A 78 1.97 0.37 13.94
C THR A 78 3.12 1.00 13.15
N THR A 79 2.94 1.24 11.85
CA THR A 79 3.92 1.98 11.04
C THR A 79 4.09 3.44 11.49
N PHE A 80 3.13 3.96 12.26
CA PHE A 80 3.14 5.32 12.82
C PHE A 80 3.74 5.40 14.22
N ALA A 81 4.40 4.34 14.71
CA ALA A 81 5.12 4.38 15.98
C ALA A 81 6.12 5.55 16.01
N ALA A 82 6.24 6.23 17.18
CA ALA A 82 7.16 7.36 17.37
C ALA A 82 8.61 6.95 17.04
N ASP A 83 8.97 5.75 17.40
CA ASP A 83 10.21 5.10 16.99
C ASP A 83 9.92 3.75 16.35
N LEU A 84 9.99 3.70 15.03
CA LEU A 84 9.85 2.48 14.25
C LEU A 84 11.26 1.88 14.04
N HIS A 85 11.75 1.13 15.03
CA HIS A 85 13.05 0.45 14.97
C HIS A 85 14.24 1.36 14.61
N GLY A 86 14.26 2.60 15.06
CA GLY A 86 15.31 3.55 14.73
C GLY A 86 15.30 4.04 13.28
N LEU A 87 14.30 3.68 12.47
CA LEU A 87 14.16 4.18 11.11
C LEU A 87 13.90 5.69 11.09
N ARG A 88 14.50 6.38 10.12
CA ARG A 88 14.36 7.84 9.94
C ARG A 88 14.20 8.16 8.46
N GLY A 89 13.60 9.30 8.17
CA GLY A 89 13.40 9.80 6.81
C GLY A 89 11.96 9.70 6.34
N THR A 90 11.78 9.65 5.02
CA THR A 90 10.47 9.55 4.37
C THR A 90 10.20 8.09 4.01
N ALA A 91 9.06 7.57 4.46
CA ALA A 91 8.60 6.22 4.16
C ALA A 91 7.52 6.22 3.08
N LEU A 92 7.67 5.38 2.07
CA LEU A 92 6.63 4.98 1.14
C LEU A 92 6.17 3.57 1.50
N PHE A 93 4.95 3.43 2.00
CA PHE A 93 4.35 2.15 2.28
C PHE A 93 3.67 1.57 1.04
N LEU A 94 3.92 0.29 0.79
CA LEU A 94 3.34 -0.46 -0.32
C LEU A 94 2.74 -1.77 0.19
N ASP A 95 1.49 -2.06 -0.18
CA ASP A 95 0.91 -3.40 0.01
C ASP A 95 1.67 -4.43 -0.85
N LEU A 96 1.66 -5.68 -0.40
CA LEU A 96 2.40 -6.78 -1.06
C LEU A 96 1.81 -7.17 -2.42
N ASP A 97 0.53 -6.90 -2.64
CA ASP A 97 -0.22 -7.28 -3.84
C ASP A 97 -0.37 -6.16 -4.87
N VAL A 98 0.47 -5.13 -4.78
CA VAL A 98 0.57 -4.10 -5.84
C VAL A 98 1.48 -4.55 -6.98
N VAL A 99 1.30 -3.96 -8.18
CA VAL A 99 2.20 -4.15 -9.31
C VAL A 99 2.71 -2.78 -9.76
N ILE A 100 4.03 -2.57 -9.67
CA ILE A 100 4.67 -1.34 -10.13
C ILE A 100 4.96 -1.48 -11.62
N VAL A 101 4.50 -0.52 -12.42
CA VAL A 101 4.57 -0.56 -13.89
C VAL A 101 5.36 0.60 -14.49
N ASP A 102 5.69 1.62 -13.69
CA ASP A 102 6.45 2.80 -14.13
C ASP A 102 7.24 3.39 -12.96
N ASP A 103 8.06 4.43 -13.22
CA ASP A 103 8.90 5.12 -12.24
C ASP A 103 8.10 5.61 -11.03
N ILE A 104 8.54 5.21 -9.84
CA ILE A 104 7.94 5.62 -8.56
C ILE A 104 8.76 6.67 -7.81
N THR A 105 9.84 7.16 -8.39
CA THR A 105 10.67 8.23 -7.80
C THR A 105 9.84 9.46 -7.42
N PRO A 106 8.88 9.93 -8.25
CA PRO A 106 8.05 11.08 -7.92
C PRO A 106 7.19 10.94 -6.67
N PHE A 107 6.92 9.70 -6.18
CA PHE A 107 6.22 9.51 -4.91
C PHE A 107 6.99 10.10 -3.72
N PHE A 108 8.29 10.25 -3.81
CA PHE A 108 9.12 10.88 -2.79
C PHE A 108 9.28 12.40 -2.98
N GLU A 109 8.86 12.94 -4.12
CA GLU A 109 9.11 14.33 -4.53
C GLU A 109 7.89 15.26 -4.36
N VAL A 110 6.67 14.69 -4.45
CA VAL A 110 5.43 15.46 -4.26
C VAL A 110 5.38 16.04 -2.83
N SER A 111 5.02 17.30 -2.71
CA SER A 111 4.84 17.96 -1.41
C SER A 111 3.61 17.43 -0.66
N GLY A 112 3.67 17.45 0.66
CA GLY A 112 2.59 17.03 1.56
C GLY A 112 3.11 16.22 2.75
N ASP A 113 2.43 16.33 3.89
CA ASP A 113 2.81 15.64 5.12
C ASP A 113 2.47 14.16 5.06
N PHE A 114 1.26 13.86 4.59
CA PHE A 114 0.78 12.50 4.39
C PHE A 114 0.06 12.41 3.04
N LEU A 115 0.52 11.52 2.17
CA LEU A 115 -0.11 11.28 0.87
C LEU A 115 -0.64 9.84 0.79
N ILE A 116 -1.84 9.70 0.26
CA ILE A 116 -2.54 8.42 0.12
C ILE A 116 -3.30 8.38 -1.21
N ILE A 117 -3.74 7.21 -1.63
CA ILE A 117 -4.64 7.08 -2.77
C ILE A 117 -6.03 7.57 -2.37
N HIS A 118 -6.67 8.40 -3.19
CA HIS A 118 -8.08 8.75 -3.00
C HIS A 118 -8.98 7.54 -3.32
N ASP A 119 -10.01 7.28 -2.51
CA ASP A 119 -10.90 6.13 -2.76
C ASP A 119 -11.70 6.31 -4.06
N TRP A 120 -11.43 5.45 -5.03
CA TRP A 120 -12.10 5.48 -6.35
C TRP A 120 -13.61 5.24 -6.30
N LYS A 121 -14.11 4.58 -5.25
CA LYS A 121 -15.54 4.29 -5.11
C LYS A 121 -16.34 5.45 -4.61
N ARG A 122 -15.73 6.29 -3.79
CA ARG A 122 -16.39 7.36 -3.07
C ARG A 122 -15.58 8.65 -3.10
N PRO A 123 -15.37 9.22 -4.30
CA PRO A 123 -14.53 10.40 -4.48
C PRO A 123 -15.05 11.65 -3.77
N TRP A 124 -16.27 11.60 -3.25
CA TRP A 124 -16.86 12.65 -2.40
C TRP A 124 -16.57 12.48 -0.90
N ARG A 125 -15.91 11.39 -0.50
CA ARG A 125 -15.48 11.14 0.88
C ARG A 125 -14.01 11.40 1.05
N VAL A 126 -13.61 11.74 2.25
CA VAL A 126 -12.21 11.93 2.66
C VAL A 126 -11.42 10.63 2.65
N THR A 127 -12.09 9.48 2.73
CA THR A 127 -11.45 8.16 2.85
C THR A 127 -10.47 7.88 1.72
N GLY A 128 -9.23 7.53 2.08
CA GLY A 128 -8.22 7.03 1.16
C GLY A 128 -8.21 5.51 1.02
N ASN A 129 -7.34 5.00 0.13
CA ASN A 129 -6.98 3.59 0.06
C ASN A 129 -5.52 3.43 0.52
N SER A 130 -5.31 2.64 1.57
CA SER A 130 -4.03 2.48 2.26
C SER A 130 -3.06 1.48 1.61
N SER A 131 -3.27 1.13 0.33
CA SER A 131 -2.33 0.26 -0.37
C SER A 131 -1.02 0.95 -0.76
N VAL A 132 -1.07 2.30 -0.93
CA VAL A 132 0.11 3.14 -1.18
C VAL A 132 -0.05 4.45 -0.44
N TYR A 133 0.82 4.70 0.54
CA TYR A 133 0.87 5.98 1.24
C TYR A 133 2.30 6.36 1.62
N ARG A 134 2.54 7.67 1.73
CA ARG A 134 3.83 8.23 2.13
C ARG A 134 3.68 9.14 3.34
N PHE A 135 4.65 9.07 4.23
CA PHE A 135 4.73 9.88 5.42
C PHE A 135 6.17 10.03 5.91
N ARG A 136 6.43 10.99 6.80
CA ARG A 136 7.70 11.10 7.51
C ARG A 136 7.66 10.19 8.74
N LEU A 137 8.66 9.32 8.88
CA LEU A 137 8.76 8.40 10.02
C LEU A 137 8.77 9.17 11.35
N GLY A 138 7.93 8.74 12.28
CA GLY A 138 7.73 9.35 13.60
C GLY A 138 6.83 10.60 13.62
N ALA A 139 6.43 11.16 12.47
CA ALA A 139 5.69 12.43 12.42
C ALA A 139 4.21 12.33 12.85
N HIS A 140 3.64 11.13 12.83
CA HIS A 140 2.20 10.90 13.11
C HIS A 140 1.99 9.90 14.26
N ALA A 141 2.85 9.93 15.27
CA ALA A 141 2.77 9.02 16.43
C ALA A 141 1.49 9.23 17.26
N ASP A 142 0.97 10.44 17.26
CA ASP A 142 -0.30 10.83 17.86
C ASP A 142 -1.50 10.04 17.29
N LEU A 143 -1.48 9.69 16.02
CA LEU A 143 -2.51 8.85 15.39
C LEU A 143 -2.58 7.45 16.04
N LEU A 144 -1.42 6.82 16.23
CA LEU A 144 -1.36 5.49 16.85
C LEU A 144 -1.74 5.56 18.33
N SER A 145 -1.27 6.56 19.08
CA SER A 145 -1.60 6.76 20.49
C SER A 145 -3.11 6.98 20.67
N HIS A 146 -3.70 7.87 19.88
CA HIS A 146 -5.15 8.11 19.89
C HIS A 146 -5.95 6.84 19.58
N PHE A 147 -5.52 6.05 18.60
CA PHE A 147 -6.19 4.78 18.30
C PHE A 147 -6.17 3.81 19.47
N ARG A 148 -5.02 3.66 20.15
CA ARG A 148 -4.88 2.78 21.32
C ARG A 148 -5.77 3.20 22.49
N GLU A 149 -5.85 4.49 22.75
CA GLU A 149 -6.66 5.07 23.83
C GLU A 149 -8.16 4.96 23.55
N HIS A 150 -8.58 5.04 22.27
CA HIS A 150 -9.99 5.12 21.87
C HIS A 150 -10.44 3.98 20.94
N VAL A 151 -9.81 2.80 21.04
CA VAL A 151 -10.00 1.69 20.08
C VAL A 151 -11.47 1.29 19.86
N ASN A 152 -12.27 1.24 20.91
CA ASN A 152 -13.68 0.84 20.82
C ASN A 152 -14.53 1.92 20.12
N GLU A 153 -14.29 3.18 20.44
CA GLU A 153 -14.97 4.33 19.84
C GLU A 153 -14.63 4.45 18.34
N VAL A 154 -13.34 4.40 18.02
CA VAL A 154 -12.86 4.45 16.63
C VAL A 154 -13.46 3.31 15.80
N ARG A 155 -13.45 2.09 16.30
CA ARG A 155 -13.99 0.93 15.57
C ARG A 155 -15.52 0.92 15.46
N ALA A 156 -16.22 1.64 16.32
CA ALA A 156 -17.66 1.86 16.19
C ALA A 156 -17.98 2.92 15.10
N GLN A 157 -17.11 3.91 14.92
CA GLN A 157 -17.33 5.02 14.00
C GLN A 157 -16.87 4.70 12.57
N VAL A 158 -15.75 3.98 12.40
CA VAL A 158 -15.15 3.71 11.10
C VAL A 158 -14.96 2.22 10.85
N ARG A 159 -15.06 1.85 9.58
CA ARG A 159 -15.04 0.44 9.15
C ARG A 159 -13.67 -0.22 9.27
N ASN A 160 -12.59 0.53 9.01
CA ASN A 160 -11.22 0.01 8.88
C ASN A 160 -10.19 1.10 9.13
N GLU A 161 -8.92 0.69 9.17
CA GLU A 161 -7.77 1.55 9.43
C GLU A 161 -7.63 2.69 8.43
N GLN A 162 -7.90 2.44 7.12
CA GLN A 162 -7.75 3.48 6.09
C GLN A 162 -8.77 4.60 6.23
N ALA A 163 -9.98 4.30 6.67
CA ALA A 163 -10.98 5.32 6.98
C ALA A 163 -10.55 6.14 8.20
N TYR A 164 -10.12 5.46 9.28
CA TYR A 164 -9.63 6.12 10.48
C TYR A 164 -8.46 7.06 10.19
N LEU A 165 -7.39 6.54 9.57
CA LEU A 165 -6.20 7.36 9.31
C LEU A 165 -6.50 8.55 8.39
N SER A 166 -7.40 8.37 7.41
CA SER A 166 -7.79 9.46 6.50
C SER A 166 -8.57 10.55 7.22
N GLU A 167 -9.56 10.18 8.02
CA GLU A 167 -10.36 11.12 8.79
C GLU A 167 -9.52 11.86 9.84
N TYR A 168 -8.69 11.13 10.58
CA TYR A 168 -7.81 11.70 11.60
C TYR A 168 -6.83 12.72 11.03
N LEU A 169 -6.14 12.38 9.93
CA LEU A 169 -5.16 13.27 9.30
C LEU A 169 -5.84 14.43 8.54
N HIS A 170 -7.03 14.22 8.01
CA HIS A 170 -7.80 15.29 7.39
C HIS A 170 -8.21 16.37 8.39
N GLN A 171 -8.69 15.97 9.58
CA GLN A 171 -9.04 16.90 10.66
C GLN A 171 -7.85 17.75 11.11
N GLN A 172 -6.63 17.24 10.96
CA GLN A 172 -5.40 17.97 11.25
C GLN A 172 -4.84 18.79 10.06
N GLY A 173 -5.51 18.76 8.90
CA GLY A 173 -5.04 19.44 7.69
C GLY A 173 -3.77 18.82 7.06
N LYS A 174 -3.43 17.57 7.41
CA LYS A 174 -2.21 16.88 6.99
C LYS A 174 -2.42 15.90 5.83
N LEU A 175 -3.68 15.59 5.47
CA LEU A 175 -4.01 14.63 4.43
C LEU A 175 -3.92 15.27 3.03
N ALA A 176 -3.20 14.61 2.13
CA ALA A 176 -3.18 14.91 0.71
C ALA A 176 -3.35 13.62 -0.11
N TYR A 177 -3.65 13.75 -1.39
CA TYR A 177 -3.85 12.60 -2.28
C TYR A 177 -2.81 12.61 -3.40
N TRP A 178 -2.46 11.39 -3.85
CA TRP A 178 -1.68 11.22 -5.07
C TRP A 178 -2.41 11.77 -6.29
N PRO A 179 -1.71 12.19 -7.35
CA PRO A 179 -2.32 12.39 -8.67
C PRO A 179 -3.16 11.17 -9.06
N ALA A 180 -4.37 11.39 -9.52
CA ALA A 180 -5.40 10.35 -9.66
C ALA A 180 -4.98 9.21 -10.61
N GLU A 181 -4.14 9.51 -11.60
CA GLU A 181 -3.65 8.54 -12.57
C GLU A 181 -2.51 7.64 -12.06
N TRP A 182 -1.77 8.03 -11.00
CA TRP A 182 -0.58 7.31 -10.55
C TRP A 182 -0.90 5.94 -9.97
N CYS A 183 -2.02 5.82 -9.26
CA CYS A 183 -2.44 4.58 -8.63
C CYS A 183 -3.75 4.09 -9.25
N ALA A 184 -3.67 3.11 -10.15
CA ALA A 184 -4.82 2.60 -10.86
C ALA A 184 -5.36 1.32 -10.20
N SER A 185 -6.67 1.26 -9.97
CA SER A 185 -7.31 0.04 -9.49
C SER A 185 -7.43 -0.99 -10.61
N TRP A 186 -6.94 -2.22 -10.39
CA TRP A 186 -7.10 -3.31 -11.34
C TRP A 186 -8.53 -3.44 -11.85
N LYS A 187 -9.49 -3.54 -10.94
CA LYS A 187 -10.88 -3.81 -11.29
C LYS A 187 -11.67 -2.62 -11.84
N TYR A 188 -11.21 -1.38 -11.64
CA TYR A 188 -11.93 -0.19 -12.10
C TYR A 188 -11.30 0.46 -13.33
N HIS A 189 -9.97 0.32 -13.50
CA HIS A 189 -9.22 1.06 -14.49
C HIS A 189 -8.50 0.18 -15.51
N CYS A 190 -8.12 -1.07 -15.14
CA CYS A 190 -7.38 -1.96 -16.04
C CYS A 190 -8.29 -2.88 -16.85
N LEU A 191 -9.54 -3.08 -16.43
CA LEU A 191 -10.47 -3.93 -17.16
C LEU A 191 -11.27 -3.13 -18.19
N PRO A 192 -11.42 -3.62 -19.43
CA PRO A 192 -12.37 -3.06 -20.38
C PRO A 192 -13.79 -3.07 -19.79
N ARG A 193 -14.60 -2.08 -20.16
CA ARG A 193 -16.00 -2.01 -19.70
C ARG A 193 -16.82 -3.16 -20.30
N PHE A 194 -17.79 -3.65 -19.53
CA PHE A 194 -18.77 -4.63 -20.00
C PHE A 194 -19.54 -4.06 -21.21
N PRO A 195 -19.78 -4.87 -22.26
CA PRO A 195 -19.42 -6.29 -22.41
C PRO A 195 -18.03 -6.55 -23.03
N ALA A 196 -17.26 -5.50 -23.39
CA ALA A 196 -15.99 -5.62 -24.08
C ALA A 196 -14.92 -6.40 -23.30
N ASN A 197 -15.04 -6.50 -21.99
CA ASN A 197 -14.15 -7.26 -21.11
C ASN A 197 -14.16 -8.80 -21.39
N TYR A 198 -15.11 -9.31 -22.19
CA TYR A 198 -15.13 -10.72 -22.58
C TYR A 198 -14.19 -11.03 -23.75
N TRP A 199 -13.86 -10.03 -24.60
CA TRP A 199 -13.01 -10.24 -25.77
C TRP A 199 -11.79 -9.30 -25.84
N ARG A 200 -11.75 -8.21 -25.08
CA ARG A 200 -10.58 -7.33 -24.97
C ARG A 200 -9.75 -7.68 -23.73
N GLU A 201 -8.44 -7.61 -23.88
CA GLU A 201 -7.51 -7.85 -22.77
C GLU A 201 -7.47 -6.66 -21.81
N PRO A 202 -7.15 -6.93 -20.52
CA PRO A 202 -6.80 -5.88 -19.58
C PRO A 202 -5.60 -5.06 -20.05
N PHE A 203 -5.52 -3.81 -19.66
CA PHE A 203 -4.48 -2.87 -20.10
C PHE A 203 -3.94 -2.04 -18.91
N ILE A 204 -2.75 -1.47 -19.10
CA ILE A 204 -2.17 -0.49 -18.19
C ILE A 204 -2.74 0.88 -18.55
N PRO A 205 -3.48 1.56 -17.63
CA PRO A 205 -4.00 2.90 -17.88
C PRO A 205 -2.86 3.90 -18.09
N LYS A 206 -3.08 4.86 -18.99
CA LYS A 206 -2.09 5.92 -19.25
C LYS A 206 -1.80 6.71 -17.97
N GLY A 207 -0.53 6.89 -17.65
CA GLY A 207 -0.06 7.59 -16.47
C GLY A 207 -0.03 6.75 -15.19
N ALA A 208 -0.52 5.49 -15.23
CA ALA A 208 -0.44 4.59 -14.09
C ALA A 208 1.01 4.21 -13.80
N ARG A 209 1.39 4.31 -12.54
CA ARG A 209 2.71 3.90 -12.01
C ARG A 209 2.61 2.66 -11.14
N ILE A 210 1.50 2.54 -10.39
CA ILE A 210 1.23 1.40 -9.53
C ILE A 210 -0.21 0.91 -9.77
N LEU A 211 -0.34 -0.39 -9.98
CA LEU A 211 -1.63 -1.06 -10.09
C LEU A 211 -2.00 -1.67 -8.75
N ILE A 212 -3.22 -1.39 -8.30
CA ILE A 212 -3.71 -1.77 -6.98
C ILE A 212 -4.69 -2.93 -7.11
N PHE A 213 -4.35 -4.05 -6.50
CA PHE A 213 -5.20 -5.20 -6.34
C PHE A 213 -5.91 -5.12 -5.00
N HIS A 214 -7.22 -5.01 -5.00
CA HIS A 214 -7.99 -4.91 -3.76
C HIS A 214 -9.25 -5.79 -3.80
N GLY A 215 -9.56 -6.40 -2.67
CA GLY A 215 -10.63 -7.38 -2.53
C GLY A 215 -10.11 -8.81 -2.69
N VAL A 216 -10.70 -9.59 -3.59
CA VAL A 216 -10.38 -11.02 -3.76
C VAL A 216 -9.25 -11.26 -4.75
N MET A 217 -9.13 -10.40 -5.77
CA MET A 217 -8.18 -10.57 -6.86
C MET A 217 -6.76 -10.18 -6.45
N ASN A 218 -5.79 -10.98 -6.87
CA ASN A 218 -4.35 -10.76 -6.70
C ASN A 218 -3.65 -10.82 -8.06
N PRO A 219 -2.38 -10.39 -8.18
CA PRO A 219 -1.65 -10.44 -9.44
C PRO A 219 -1.63 -11.81 -10.12
N PRO A 220 -1.46 -12.96 -9.43
CA PRO A 220 -1.59 -14.30 -10.05
C PRO A 220 -2.97 -14.57 -10.66
N ASP A 221 -4.04 -14.06 -10.06
CA ASP A 221 -5.39 -14.24 -10.60
C ASP A 221 -5.57 -13.47 -11.90
N ALA A 222 -5.06 -12.25 -11.96
CA ALA A 222 -5.08 -11.42 -13.15
C ALA A 222 -4.23 -12.03 -14.28
N LEU A 223 -3.06 -12.56 -13.96
CA LEU A 223 -2.21 -13.27 -14.91
C LEU A 223 -2.94 -14.48 -15.52
N ALA A 224 -3.68 -15.23 -14.70
CA ALA A 224 -4.43 -16.41 -15.13
C ALA A 224 -5.81 -16.10 -15.75
N GLY A 225 -6.24 -14.83 -15.78
CA GLY A 225 -7.57 -14.45 -16.27
C GLY A 225 -8.71 -14.90 -15.37
N ARG A 226 -8.46 -15.06 -14.07
CA ARG A 226 -9.52 -15.38 -13.11
C ARG A 226 -10.43 -14.18 -12.95
N SER A 227 -11.73 -14.43 -12.82
CA SER A 227 -12.76 -13.40 -12.75
C SER A 227 -13.45 -13.38 -11.40
N ASN A 228 -13.82 -12.20 -10.93
CA ASN A 228 -14.65 -12.03 -9.75
C ASN A 228 -16.07 -11.60 -10.18
N GLY A 229 -16.84 -12.58 -10.66
CA GLY A 229 -18.20 -12.39 -11.16
C GLY A 229 -18.28 -11.92 -12.63
N ASN A 230 -19.45 -12.07 -13.25
CA ASN A 230 -19.66 -11.86 -14.69
C ASN A 230 -19.37 -10.43 -15.17
N TRP A 231 -19.76 -9.41 -14.39
CA TRP A 231 -19.54 -8.00 -14.75
C TRP A 231 -18.07 -7.58 -14.76
N ARG A 232 -17.21 -8.34 -14.05
CA ARG A 232 -15.77 -8.11 -13.95
C ARG A 232 -14.99 -9.29 -14.50
N HIS A 233 -15.52 -9.88 -15.57
CA HIS A 233 -14.77 -10.87 -16.31
C HIS A 233 -13.42 -10.24 -16.73
N ALA A 234 -12.34 -10.99 -16.55
CA ALA A 234 -11.01 -10.59 -16.97
C ALA A 234 -10.41 -11.69 -17.84
N ARG A 235 -9.92 -11.33 -18.99
CA ARG A 235 -9.03 -12.20 -19.78
C ARG A 235 -7.66 -12.26 -19.10
N PRO A 236 -6.85 -13.29 -19.39
CA PRO A 236 -5.46 -13.32 -18.93
C PRO A 236 -4.73 -12.03 -19.30
N ALA A 237 -3.91 -11.55 -18.38
CA ALA A 237 -3.08 -10.36 -18.55
C ALA A 237 -1.59 -10.76 -18.46
N PRO A 238 -1.00 -11.36 -19.52
CA PRO A 238 0.36 -11.91 -19.49
C PRO A 238 1.42 -10.85 -19.21
N TRP A 239 1.18 -9.59 -19.59
CA TRP A 239 2.07 -8.47 -19.31
C TRP A 239 2.32 -8.23 -17.81
N ILE A 240 1.47 -8.73 -16.91
CA ILE A 240 1.72 -8.67 -15.46
C ILE A 240 3.00 -9.41 -15.10
N ALA A 241 3.35 -10.50 -15.78
CA ALA A 241 4.56 -11.25 -15.49
C ALA A 241 5.84 -10.43 -15.75
N ASP A 242 5.80 -9.50 -16.71
CA ASP A 242 6.93 -8.64 -17.06
C ASP A 242 7.22 -7.63 -15.93
N HIS A 243 6.19 -7.21 -15.21
CA HIS A 243 6.30 -6.26 -14.12
C HIS A 243 6.40 -6.94 -12.74
N TRP A 244 5.53 -7.92 -12.46
CA TRP A 244 5.39 -8.58 -11.16
C TRP A 244 6.39 -9.74 -11.00
N ARG A 245 7.66 -9.42 -10.94
CA ARG A 245 8.78 -10.35 -10.80
C ARG A 245 9.83 -9.83 -9.81
N ALA A 246 10.61 -10.75 -9.25
CA ALA A 246 11.77 -10.43 -8.41
C ALA A 246 12.90 -9.78 -9.21
#